data_e2cf730087cb8b13cde788fa09d4e6f7
#
_entry.id   e2cf730087cb8b13cde788fa09d4e6f7
#
_cell.length_a   1.000
_cell.length_b   1.000
_cell.length_c   1.000
_cell.angle_alpha   90.00
_cell.angle_beta   90.00
_cell.angle_gamma   90.00
#
_symmetry.space_group_name_H-M   'P 1'
#
loop_
_entity.id
_entity.type
_entity.pdbx_description
1 polymer ?
#
loop_
_entity_poly.entity_id
_entity_poly.type
_entity_poly.pdbx_seq_one_letter_code
_entity_poly.pdbx_strand_id
1 'polypeptide(L)'
;MGSRILLLSAMLGLLLFGVEGAGAAATLTDPQGDAVGGAADITQVVVSNELDGKITFALTIPDRTTFTSDDFLIIVLNTDKDTTTGISGADYAIVVDSTGGALVRASGTAFAPAPQTTLTLADGGKTLTINRSDLGETVGFFYFASSGLASSSTASDDAPDSGVATYDLELKAVLSTLAAQFSPAKPKAGRAFRLNRTTLRLDDRTAVKADSITCVAKLNGKRLAGRCAWRIPKNGKGKRLVVTLSARYKGASATFTPWRFRVG
;
A
#
# COMPACT_ATOMS: atom_id res chain seq x y z
N MET A 1 -43.40 44.13 26.67
CA MET A 1 -41.91 43.90 26.65
C MET A 1 -41.64 42.46 26.27
N GLY A 2 -41.41 42.22 25.03
CA GLY A 2 -41.23 40.89 24.48
C GLY A 2 -39.77 40.67 24.07
N SER A 3 -39.11 39.74 24.72
CA SER A 3 -37.73 39.37 24.44
C SER A 3 -37.70 38.36 23.28
N ARG A 4 -37.10 38.72 22.15
CA ARG A 4 -36.88 37.83 20.99
C ARG A 4 -35.55 37.11 21.18
N ILE A 5 -35.63 35.80 21.37
CA ILE A 5 -34.48 34.91 21.36
C ILE A 5 -34.14 34.61 19.90
N LEU A 6 -32.96 35.05 19.44
CA LEU A 6 -32.35 34.65 18.15
C LEU A 6 -31.68 33.27 18.34
N LEU A 7 -32.22 32.27 17.69
CA LEU A 7 -31.55 30.97 17.51
C LEU A 7 -30.53 31.08 16.37
N LEU A 8 -29.24 31.07 16.73
CA LEU A 8 -28.13 30.97 15.78
C LEU A 8 -27.93 29.49 15.45
N SER A 9 -28.39 29.05 14.28
CA SER A 9 -28.09 27.71 13.76
C SER A 9 -26.65 27.69 13.21
N ALA A 10 -25.73 27.09 13.96
CA ALA A 10 -24.41 26.81 13.50
C ALA A 10 -24.48 25.59 12.53
N MET A 11 -24.36 25.85 11.24
CA MET A 11 -24.19 24.84 10.21
C MET A 11 -22.78 24.28 10.33
N LEU A 12 -22.62 23.10 10.96
CA LEU A 12 -21.38 22.36 11.04
C LEU A 12 -21.14 21.71 9.67
N GLY A 13 -20.33 22.35 8.83
CA GLY A 13 -19.88 21.81 7.57
C GLY A 13 -18.97 20.60 7.79
N LEU A 14 -19.50 19.40 7.56
CA LEU A 14 -18.75 18.15 7.57
C LEU A 14 -17.86 18.14 6.31
N LEU A 15 -16.60 18.54 6.45
CA LEU A 15 -15.59 18.35 5.43
C LEU A 15 -15.32 16.84 5.34
N LEU A 16 -15.93 16.19 4.36
CA LEU A 16 -15.56 14.85 3.91
C LEU A 16 -14.18 14.94 3.26
N PHE A 17 -13.13 14.79 4.06
CA PHE A 17 -11.83 14.40 3.53
C PHE A 17 -12.01 13.02 2.91
N GLY A 18 -11.79 12.93 1.60
CA GLY A 18 -11.72 11.66 0.91
C GLY A 18 -10.64 10.81 1.57
N VAL A 19 -11.04 9.73 2.23
CA VAL A 19 -10.11 8.71 2.73
C VAL A 19 -9.56 8.01 1.48
N GLU A 20 -8.41 8.45 0.99
CA GLU A 20 -7.60 7.64 0.07
C GLU A 20 -7.25 6.37 0.82
N GLY A 21 -7.68 5.22 0.29
CA GLY A 21 -7.78 3.92 0.92
C GLY A 21 -6.70 3.64 1.97
N ALA A 22 -7.12 3.57 3.22
CA ALA A 22 -6.27 3.08 4.30
C ALA A 22 -5.86 1.65 3.97
N GLY A 23 -4.56 1.40 3.93
CA GLY A 23 -4.00 0.06 3.83
C GLY A 23 -4.15 -0.70 5.15
N ALA A 24 -3.41 -1.79 5.30
CA ALA A 24 -3.35 -2.55 6.55
C ALA A 24 -2.79 -1.70 7.70
N ALA A 25 -3.17 -2.04 8.92
CA ALA A 25 -2.54 -1.54 10.14
C ALA A 25 -2.38 -2.69 11.13
N ALA A 26 -1.25 -2.73 11.84
CA ALA A 26 -0.97 -3.68 12.91
C ALA A 26 -0.45 -2.92 14.13
N THR A 27 -0.82 -3.40 15.31
CA THR A 27 -0.39 -2.83 16.58
C THR A 27 0.39 -3.89 17.35
N LEU A 28 1.61 -3.55 17.74
CA LEU A 28 2.42 -4.23 18.72
C LEU A 28 2.28 -3.46 20.02
N THR A 29 1.97 -4.14 21.10
CA THR A 29 1.96 -3.59 22.48
C THR A 29 3.09 -4.17 23.26
N ASP A 30 3.70 -3.36 24.12
CA ASP A 30 4.80 -3.72 24.98
C ASP A 30 4.49 -3.29 26.43
N PRO A 31 5.02 -3.95 27.46
CA PRO A 31 4.78 -3.54 28.82
C PRO A 31 5.32 -2.13 29.13
N GLN A 32 4.64 -1.44 30.03
CA GLN A 32 5.12 -0.13 30.49
C GLN A 32 6.01 -0.28 31.70
N GLY A 33 7.17 0.41 31.69
CA GLY A 33 8.06 0.52 32.87
C GLY A 33 9.08 -0.61 32.97
N ASP A 34 9.35 -1.32 31.92
CA ASP A 34 10.36 -2.37 31.83
C ASP A 34 11.67 -1.89 31.17
N ALA A 35 11.66 -0.69 30.59
CA ALA A 35 12.88 -0.03 30.15
C ALA A 35 13.92 0.06 31.24
N VAL A 36 15.18 -0.31 30.93
CA VAL A 36 16.27 -0.31 31.87
C VAL A 36 17.27 0.82 31.60
N GLY A 37 17.98 1.22 32.66
CA GLY A 37 19.09 2.16 32.59
C GLY A 37 18.69 3.58 32.14
N GLY A 38 17.40 3.93 32.17
CA GLY A 38 16.89 5.22 31.74
C GLY A 38 16.65 5.35 30.23
N ALA A 39 16.65 4.24 29.50
CA ALA A 39 16.21 4.22 28.09
C ALA A 39 14.74 4.68 27.95
N ALA A 40 14.36 5.10 26.77
CA ALA A 40 13.00 5.51 26.47
C ALA A 40 12.06 4.29 26.45
N ASP A 41 10.94 4.34 27.18
CA ASP A 41 9.99 3.24 27.42
C ASP A 41 9.00 3.15 26.23
N ILE A 42 9.18 2.16 25.36
CA ILE A 42 8.34 1.94 24.16
C ILE A 42 7.15 1.07 24.58
N THR A 43 5.96 1.63 24.67
CA THR A 43 4.77 0.87 25.09
C THR A 43 3.90 0.41 23.93
N GLN A 44 4.11 0.95 22.73
CA GLN A 44 3.37 0.55 21.56
C GLN A 44 4.11 0.93 20.26
N VAL A 45 4.01 0.07 19.26
CA VAL A 45 4.37 0.37 17.88
C VAL A 45 3.18 0.08 16.97
N VAL A 46 2.65 1.10 16.32
CA VAL A 46 1.62 0.94 15.27
C VAL A 46 2.30 1.05 13.92
N VAL A 47 2.21 -0.02 13.13
CA VAL A 47 2.67 -0.02 11.74
C VAL A 47 1.46 0.04 10.82
N SER A 48 1.48 0.95 9.87
CA SER A 48 0.44 1.06 8.84
C SER A 48 1.07 1.37 7.49
N ASN A 49 0.34 1.10 6.40
CA ASN A 49 0.78 1.52 5.08
C ASN A 49 -0.36 2.06 4.23
N GLU A 50 -0.03 2.93 3.27
CA GLU A 50 -0.88 3.34 2.17
C GLU A 50 -0.72 2.38 0.99
N LEU A 51 -1.73 2.32 0.11
CA LEU A 51 -1.73 1.38 -1.03
C LEU A 51 -0.61 1.62 -2.05
N ASP A 52 0.05 2.77 -2.02
CA ASP A 52 1.22 3.12 -2.85
C ASP A 52 2.54 2.65 -2.25
N GLY A 53 2.49 2.02 -1.06
CA GLY A 53 3.65 1.46 -0.38
C GLY A 53 4.33 2.42 0.60
N LYS A 54 3.72 3.57 0.93
CA LYS A 54 4.19 4.42 2.02
C LYS A 54 3.86 3.76 3.36
N ILE A 55 4.88 3.50 4.17
CA ILE A 55 4.81 2.82 5.46
C ILE A 55 4.99 3.86 6.56
N THR A 56 4.18 3.76 7.62
CA THR A 56 4.28 4.60 8.80
C THR A 56 4.47 3.74 10.03
N PHE A 57 5.47 4.05 10.84
CA PHE A 57 5.68 3.55 12.19
C PHE A 57 5.33 4.67 13.15
N ALA A 58 4.36 4.46 14.02
CA ALA A 58 3.99 5.40 15.10
C ALA A 58 4.24 4.73 16.44
N LEU A 59 5.14 5.31 17.23
CA LEU A 59 5.53 4.78 18.52
C LEU A 59 4.88 5.57 19.65
N THR A 60 4.44 4.88 20.70
CA THR A 60 4.05 5.46 21.98
C THR A 60 5.19 5.28 22.97
N ILE A 61 5.76 6.38 23.43
CA ILE A 61 6.88 6.45 24.36
C ILE A 61 6.49 7.46 25.44
N PRO A 62 5.81 7.03 26.53
CA PRO A 62 5.16 7.93 27.48
C PRO A 62 6.13 8.81 28.27
N ASP A 63 7.33 8.31 28.54
CA ASP A 63 8.36 8.97 29.33
C ASP A 63 9.23 9.96 28.52
N ARG A 64 8.99 10.06 27.20
CA ARG A 64 9.69 10.98 26.29
C ARG A 64 8.69 11.81 25.47
N THR A 65 8.78 13.12 25.58
CA THR A 65 8.12 14.05 24.66
C THR A 65 8.95 14.27 23.40
N THR A 66 10.26 14.35 23.55
CA THR A 66 11.27 14.47 22.49
C THR A 66 12.52 13.70 22.91
N PHE A 67 13.31 13.23 21.97
CA PHE A 67 14.60 12.60 22.22
C PHE A 67 15.64 13.65 22.64
N THR A 68 16.42 13.34 23.66
CA THR A 68 17.60 14.10 24.08
C THR A 68 18.79 13.73 23.17
N SER A 69 19.92 14.42 23.31
CA SER A 69 21.14 14.08 22.56
C SER A 69 21.74 12.73 22.92
N ASP A 70 21.27 12.10 23.99
CA ASP A 70 21.73 10.80 24.48
C ASP A 70 20.77 9.67 24.05
N ASP A 71 19.49 9.99 23.78
CA ASP A 71 18.50 9.00 23.34
C ASP A 71 18.72 8.58 21.90
N PHE A 72 18.52 7.30 21.61
CA PHE A 72 18.34 6.80 20.26
C PHE A 72 17.18 5.77 20.20
N LEU A 73 16.60 5.66 19.00
CA LEU A 73 15.61 4.66 18.64
C LEU A 73 16.07 3.93 17.39
N ILE A 74 15.90 2.62 17.36
CA ILE A 74 16.20 1.79 16.19
C ILE A 74 14.95 0.98 15.85
N ILE A 75 14.51 1.00 14.59
CA ILE A 75 13.55 0.03 14.06
C ILE A 75 14.31 -0.91 13.15
N VAL A 76 14.39 -2.17 13.54
CA VAL A 76 15.07 -3.22 12.77
C VAL A 76 14.06 -3.92 11.87
N LEU A 77 14.43 -4.15 10.60
CA LEU A 77 13.58 -4.71 9.57
C LEU A 77 14.25 -5.89 8.88
N ASN A 78 13.54 -7.01 8.82
CA ASN A 78 13.85 -8.16 7.96
C ASN A 78 12.83 -8.16 6.81
N THR A 79 13.22 -7.65 5.66
CA THR A 79 12.34 -7.32 4.54
C THR A 79 12.07 -8.49 3.58
N ASP A 80 12.87 -9.55 3.67
CA ASP A 80 12.67 -10.80 2.93
C ASP A 80 12.08 -11.92 3.80
N LYS A 81 11.93 -11.66 5.13
CA LYS A 81 11.45 -12.62 6.14
C LYS A 81 12.31 -13.87 6.28
N ASP A 82 13.56 -13.81 5.82
CA ASP A 82 14.55 -14.89 5.96
C ASP A 82 15.54 -14.53 7.06
N THR A 83 15.48 -15.21 8.21
CA THR A 83 16.34 -14.97 9.35
C THR A 83 17.80 -15.41 9.12
N THR A 84 18.11 -16.01 8.00
CA THR A 84 19.47 -16.43 7.62
C THR A 84 20.21 -15.41 6.78
N THR A 85 19.51 -14.38 6.27
CA THR A 85 20.09 -13.28 5.50
C THR A 85 20.38 -12.06 6.38
N GLY A 86 21.02 -11.05 5.82
CA GLY A 86 21.32 -9.81 6.53
C GLY A 86 22.31 -9.98 7.69
N ILE A 87 22.15 -9.13 8.70
CA ILE A 87 22.93 -9.19 9.95
C ILE A 87 22.02 -9.70 11.05
N SER A 88 22.24 -10.93 11.49
CA SER A 88 21.36 -11.61 12.47
C SER A 88 19.89 -11.62 12.03
N GLY A 89 19.64 -11.74 10.73
CA GLY A 89 18.30 -11.70 10.15
C GLY A 89 17.77 -10.30 9.81
N ALA A 90 18.55 -9.23 10.02
CA ALA A 90 18.14 -7.87 9.72
C ALA A 90 18.72 -7.40 8.38
N ASP A 91 17.85 -6.89 7.48
CA ASP A 91 18.25 -6.33 6.19
C ASP A 91 18.46 -4.81 6.26
N TYR A 92 17.60 -4.14 7.03
CA TYR A 92 17.62 -2.69 7.21
C TYR A 92 17.41 -2.34 8.68
N ALA A 93 17.88 -1.15 9.05
CA ALA A 93 17.46 -0.50 10.28
C ALA A 93 17.21 1.01 10.02
N ILE A 94 16.21 1.56 10.69
CA ILE A 94 15.97 3.00 10.76
C ILE A 94 16.47 3.43 12.13
N VAL A 95 17.49 4.28 12.16
CA VAL A 95 18.08 4.85 13.38
C VAL A 95 17.60 6.28 13.52
N VAL A 96 17.08 6.64 14.69
CA VAL A 96 16.60 7.98 15.01
C VAL A 96 17.27 8.46 16.26
N ASP A 97 17.74 9.69 16.24
CA ASP A 97 18.27 10.42 17.40
C ASP A 97 17.75 11.87 17.41
N SER A 98 18.24 12.70 18.31
CA SER A 98 17.86 14.12 18.41
C SER A 98 18.22 14.95 17.17
N THR A 99 19.10 14.47 16.31
CA THR A 99 19.56 15.17 15.10
C THR A 99 18.78 14.79 13.84
N GLY A 100 18.06 13.66 13.87
CA GLY A 100 17.24 13.20 12.76
C GLY A 100 17.16 11.68 12.64
N GLY A 101 16.87 11.21 11.42
CA GLY A 101 16.73 9.79 11.10
C GLY A 101 17.66 9.38 9.96
N ALA A 102 18.17 8.16 10.02
CA ALA A 102 18.98 7.55 8.99
C ALA A 102 18.51 6.13 8.68
N LEU A 103 18.47 5.77 7.40
CA LEU A 103 18.30 4.40 6.95
C LEU A 103 19.68 3.77 6.76
N VAL A 104 19.86 2.58 7.33
CA VAL A 104 21.04 1.74 7.12
C VAL A 104 20.60 0.37 6.61
N ARG A 105 21.47 -0.29 5.83
CA ARG A 105 21.25 -1.65 5.33
C ARG A 105 22.39 -2.57 5.70
N ALA A 106 22.10 -3.85 5.80
CA ALA A 106 23.10 -4.89 5.96
C ALA A 106 24.06 -4.91 4.76
N SER A 107 25.37 -4.91 5.04
CA SER A 107 26.44 -4.96 4.04
C SER A 107 27.61 -5.77 4.61
N GLY A 108 27.70 -7.03 4.23
CA GLY A 108 28.65 -7.97 4.85
C GLY A 108 28.32 -8.20 6.33
N THR A 109 29.23 -7.81 7.22
CA THR A 109 29.09 -8.02 8.68
C THR A 109 28.72 -6.74 9.46
N ALA A 110 28.43 -5.63 8.76
CA ALA A 110 28.08 -4.36 9.37
C ALA A 110 26.94 -3.67 8.64
N PHE A 111 26.23 -2.79 9.33
CA PHE A 111 25.29 -1.87 8.69
C PHE A 111 26.04 -0.73 8.01
N ALA A 112 25.63 -0.38 6.81
CA ALA A 112 26.14 0.76 6.03
C ALA A 112 24.99 1.70 5.67
N PRO A 113 25.26 3.00 5.48
CA PRO A 113 24.24 3.94 5.03
C PRO A 113 23.54 3.45 3.77
N ALA A 114 22.20 3.50 3.76
CA ALA A 114 21.38 3.18 2.60
C ALA A 114 20.84 4.46 1.95
N PRO A 115 20.63 4.47 0.63
CA PRO A 115 19.87 5.55 0.01
C PRO A 115 18.49 5.67 0.68
N GLN A 116 18.13 6.88 1.08
CA GLN A 116 16.84 7.19 1.68
C GLN A 116 16.29 8.45 1.02
N THR A 117 15.24 8.29 0.25
CA THR A 117 14.63 9.42 -0.48
C THR A 117 13.28 9.82 0.10
N THR A 118 12.67 8.95 0.91
CA THR A 118 11.31 9.10 1.38
C THR A 118 11.17 9.10 2.91
N LEU A 119 12.27 8.85 3.66
CA LEU A 119 12.23 8.84 5.12
C LEU A 119 11.92 10.23 5.65
N THR A 120 10.86 10.34 6.44
CA THR A 120 10.49 11.56 7.17
C THR A 120 10.17 11.24 8.61
N LEU A 121 10.42 12.21 9.50
CA LEU A 121 10.16 12.13 10.93
C LEU A 121 9.14 13.19 11.34
N ALA A 122 8.30 12.85 12.28
CA ALA A 122 7.35 13.74 12.95
C ALA A 122 7.23 13.39 14.43
N ASP A 123 6.49 14.19 15.18
CA ASP A 123 6.21 13.97 16.60
C ASP A 123 7.49 13.70 17.43
N GLY A 124 8.50 14.56 17.26
CA GLY A 124 9.76 14.43 17.99
C GLY A 124 10.54 13.14 17.69
N GLY A 125 10.38 12.56 16.49
CA GLY A 125 11.05 11.32 16.08
C GLY A 125 10.26 10.05 16.37
N LYS A 126 9.07 10.14 16.99
CA LYS A 126 8.22 8.99 17.33
C LYS A 126 7.31 8.53 16.18
N THR A 127 7.14 9.34 15.16
CA THR A 127 6.44 8.95 13.92
C THR A 127 7.42 8.97 12.76
N LEU A 128 7.62 7.81 12.15
CA LEU A 128 8.51 7.63 11.01
C LEU A 128 7.69 7.21 9.79
N THR A 129 7.96 7.82 8.66
CA THR A 129 7.33 7.44 7.40
C THR A 129 8.41 7.16 6.36
N ILE A 130 8.29 6.04 5.65
CA ILE A 130 9.22 5.63 4.60
C ILE A 130 8.45 4.89 3.50
N ASN A 131 8.88 4.98 2.24
CA ASN A 131 8.28 4.18 1.17
C ASN A 131 9.04 2.85 1.01
N ARG A 132 8.31 1.81 0.65
CA ARG A 132 8.86 0.47 0.37
C ARG A 132 9.98 0.47 -0.68
N SER A 133 10.03 1.47 -1.56
CA SER A 133 11.11 1.62 -2.56
C SER A 133 12.48 1.80 -1.92
N ASP A 134 12.57 2.44 -0.75
CA ASP A 134 13.83 2.57 0.00
C ASP A 134 14.19 1.26 0.74
N LEU A 135 13.23 0.34 0.88
CA LEU A 135 13.36 -0.96 1.56
C LEU A 135 13.43 -2.15 0.57
N GLY A 136 13.91 -1.93 -0.66
CA GLY A 136 14.07 -3.00 -1.66
C GLY A 136 12.76 -3.52 -2.25
N GLU A 137 11.71 -2.69 -2.33
CA GLU A 137 10.39 -3.06 -2.86
C GLU A 137 9.70 -4.18 -2.08
N THR A 138 9.94 -4.26 -0.77
CA THR A 138 9.34 -5.29 0.10
C THR A 138 7.82 -5.34 0.01
N VAL A 139 7.25 -6.50 0.27
CA VAL A 139 5.79 -6.73 0.39
C VAL A 139 5.36 -7.03 1.83
N GLY A 140 6.31 -7.05 2.75
CA GLY A 140 6.11 -7.29 4.18
C GLY A 140 7.45 -7.52 4.86
N PHE A 141 7.48 -7.49 6.17
CA PHE A 141 8.70 -7.63 6.94
C PHE A 141 8.44 -8.18 8.34
N PHE A 142 9.49 -8.76 8.95
CA PHE A 142 9.56 -8.89 10.40
C PHE A 142 10.20 -7.62 10.96
N TYR A 143 9.80 -7.21 12.15
CA TYR A 143 10.34 -6.02 12.78
C TYR A 143 10.34 -6.09 14.32
N PHE A 144 11.21 -5.30 14.93
CA PHE A 144 11.14 -4.89 16.31
C PHE A 144 11.68 -3.46 16.43
N ALA A 145 11.31 -2.79 17.51
CA ALA A 145 11.85 -1.49 17.87
C ALA A 145 12.72 -1.64 19.12
N SER A 146 13.79 -0.85 19.21
CA SER A 146 14.66 -0.79 20.37
C SER A 146 15.01 0.65 20.66
N SER A 147 15.05 1.03 21.93
CA SER A 147 15.55 2.31 22.39
C SER A 147 16.80 2.13 23.24
N GLY A 148 17.59 3.18 23.44
CA GLY A 148 18.75 3.15 24.29
C GLY A 148 19.36 4.54 24.50
N LEU A 149 20.49 4.56 25.23
CA LEU A 149 21.29 5.76 25.47
C LEU A 149 22.67 5.60 24.84
N ALA A 150 23.15 6.62 24.13
CA ALA A 150 24.49 6.64 23.54
C ALA A 150 25.59 6.57 24.62
N SER A 151 25.32 7.08 25.83
CA SER A 151 26.23 7.06 26.96
C SER A 151 26.27 5.73 27.73
N SER A 152 25.33 4.78 27.45
CA SER A 152 25.18 3.54 28.21
C SER A 152 24.86 2.36 27.33
N SER A 153 25.72 1.37 27.28
CA SER A 153 25.47 0.11 26.56
C SER A 153 24.51 -0.85 27.26
N THR A 154 24.08 -0.54 28.50
CA THR A 154 23.15 -1.35 29.27
C THR A 154 21.75 -0.72 29.38
N ALA A 155 21.60 0.52 28.93
CA ALA A 155 20.30 1.17 28.85
C ALA A 155 19.59 0.70 27.57
N SER A 156 18.48 0.01 27.71
CA SER A 156 17.70 -0.49 26.58
C SER A 156 16.25 -0.71 26.94
N ASP A 157 15.45 -0.71 25.90
CA ASP A 157 14.09 -1.19 25.87
C ASP A 157 13.82 -1.79 24.48
N ASP A 158 13.22 -2.96 24.43
CA ASP A 158 12.93 -3.69 23.19
C ASP A 158 11.42 -3.98 23.07
N ALA A 159 10.81 -3.57 22.01
CA ALA A 159 9.41 -3.85 21.70
C ALA A 159 9.29 -4.72 20.42
N PRO A 160 8.88 -6.02 20.55
CA PRO A 160 8.53 -6.71 21.81
C PRO A 160 9.77 -7.13 22.59
N ASP A 161 9.63 -7.35 23.91
CA ASP A 161 10.65 -7.89 24.82
C ASP A 161 11.37 -9.14 24.31
N SER A 162 10.76 -9.88 23.43
CA SER A 162 11.33 -11.07 22.82
C SER A 162 10.70 -11.39 21.45
N GLY A 163 11.55 -11.87 20.52
CA GLY A 163 11.13 -12.24 19.20
C GLY A 163 10.96 -11.04 18.26
N VAL A 164 10.07 -11.15 17.28
CA VAL A 164 9.81 -10.12 16.28
C VAL A 164 8.32 -10.08 15.95
N ALA A 165 7.83 -8.91 15.59
CA ALA A 165 6.50 -8.75 15.04
C ALA A 165 6.52 -8.91 13.52
N THR A 166 5.35 -9.19 12.92
CA THR A 166 5.19 -9.37 11.47
C THR A 166 4.25 -8.31 10.92
N TYR A 167 4.60 -7.76 9.78
CA TYR A 167 3.75 -6.87 9.03
C TYR A 167 3.74 -7.24 7.54
N ASP A 168 2.54 -7.36 6.95
CA ASP A 168 2.33 -7.56 5.52
C ASP A 168 1.70 -6.31 4.92
N LEU A 169 2.31 -5.77 3.85
CA LEU A 169 1.79 -4.57 3.20
C LEU A 169 0.54 -4.88 2.38
N GLU A 170 -0.48 -4.07 2.55
CA GLU A 170 -1.58 -4.02 1.60
C GLU A 170 -1.24 -3.06 0.47
N LEU A 171 -0.98 -3.59 -0.72
CA LEU A 171 -0.55 -2.82 -1.87
C LEU A 171 -1.65 -2.74 -2.92
N LYS A 172 -1.64 -1.67 -3.69
CA LYS A 172 -2.51 -1.52 -4.84
C LYS A 172 -2.28 -2.66 -5.83
N ALA A 173 -3.35 -3.39 -6.16
CA ALA A 173 -3.26 -4.47 -7.11
C ALA A 173 -2.82 -3.95 -8.50
N VAL A 174 -1.81 -4.59 -9.08
CA VAL A 174 -1.36 -4.29 -10.45
C VAL A 174 -2.03 -5.25 -11.43
N LEU A 175 -2.88 -4.71 -12.30
CA LEU A 175 -3.62 -5.50 -13.28
C LEU A 175 -2.76 -5.73 -14.52
N SER A 176 -2.34 -6.98 -14.76
CA SER A 176 -1.40 -7.35 -15.83
C SER A 176 -2.10 -7.74 -17.12
N THR A 177 -2.96 -8.75 -17.08
CA THR A 177 -3.60 -9.29 -18.28
C THR A 177 -5.08 -9.56 -18.09
N LEU A 178 -5.85 -9.41 -19.19
CA LEU A 178 -7.25 -9.78 -19.26
C LEU A 178 -7.47 -10.71 -20.45
N ALA A 179 -7.76 -11.98 -20.19
CA ALA A 179 -8.24 -12.90 -21.21
C ALA A 179 -9.76 -12.74 -21.37
N ALA A 180 -10.24 -12.72 -22.61
CA ALA A 180 -11.65 -12.57 -22.90
C ALA A 180 -12.12 -13.58 -23.94
N GLN A 181 -13.26 -14.18 -23.70
CA GLN A 181 -13.96 -15.05 -24.66
C GLN A 181 -15.24 -14.36 -25.11
N PHE A 182 -15.49 -14.41 -26.41
CA PHE A 182 -16.69 -13.81 -27.01
C PHE A 182 -17.60 -14.89 -27.59
N SER A 183 -18.91 -14.61 -27.63
CA SER A 183 -19.92 -15.48 -28.23
C SER A 183 -20.74 -14.69 -29.25
N PRO A 184 -20.80 -15.14 -30.49
CA PRO A 184 -19.97 -16.18 -31.12
C PRO A 184 -18.49 -15.79 -31.17
N ALA A 185 -17.57 -16.75 -31.35
CA ALA A 185 -16.13 -16.45 -31.39
C ALA A 185 -15.74 -15.45 -32.50
N LYS A 186 -16.49 -15.38 -33.58
CA LYS A 186 -16.33 -14.39 -34.66
C LYS A 186 -17.65 -13.63 -34.86
N PRO A 187 -17.62 -12.28 -34.90
CA PRO A 187 -18.83 -11.49 -35.11
C PRO A 187 -19.38 -11.69 -36.52
N LYS A 188 -20.71 -11.79 -36.63
CA LYS A 188 -21.43 -11.92 -37.93
C LYS A 188 -22.38 -10.74 -38.11
N ALA A 189 -22.47 -10.23 -39.35
CA ALA A 189 -23.41 -9.16 -39.69
C ALA A 189 -24.86 -9.55 -39.37
N GLY A 190 -25.63 -8.62 -38.81
CA GLY A 190 -27.02 -8.83 -38.40
C GLY A 190 -27.20 -9.66 -37.11
N ARG A 191 -26.14 -10.19 -36.49
CA ARG A 191 -26.22 -11.05 -35.33
C ARG A 191 -25.73 -10.35 -34.06
N ALA A 192 -26.10 -10.93 -32.91
CA ALA A 192 -25.58 -10.53 -31.62
C ALA A 192 -24.13 -11.01 -31.47
N PHE A 193 -23.31 -10.20 -30.78
CA PHE A 193 -21.93 -10.48 -30.38
C PHE A 193 -21.74 -10.01 -28.97
N ARG A 194 -21.28 -10.85 -28.06
CA ARG A 194 -21.19 -10.53 -26.64
C ARG A 194 -19.93 -11.06 -25.99
N LEU A 195 -19.48 -10.39 -24.95
CA LEU A 195 -18.50 -10.94 -24.02
C LEU A 195 -19.14 -12.10 -23.25
N ASN A 196 -18.47 -13.25 -23.24
CA ASN A 196 -18.98 -14.45 -22.59
C ASN A 196 -18.28 -14.70 -21.24
N ARG A 197 -16.95 -14.63 -21.24
CA ARG A 197 -16.13 -14.90 -20.06
C ARG A 197 -14.90 -14.01 -20.08
N THR A 198 -14.44 -13.62 -18.87
CA THR A 198 -13.15 -12.95 -18.67
C THR A 198 -12.37 -13.64 -17.57
N THR A 199 -11.03 -13.60 -17.69
CA THR A 199 -10.10 -13.98 -16.62
C THR A 199 -9.10 -12.84 -16.48
N LEU A 200 -9.16 -12.14 -15.35
CA LEU A 200 -8.22 -11.08 -14.98
C LEU A 200 -7.06 -11.71 -14.22
N ARG A 201 -5.83 -11.27 -14.52
CA ARG A 201 -4.64 -11.67 -13.78
C ARG A 201 -3.91 -10.45 -13.27
N LEU A 202 -3.35 -10.57 -12.08
CA LEU A 202 -2.41 -9.62 -11.51
C LEU A 202 -1.02 -9.83 -12.11
N ASP A 203 -0.08 -9.00 -11.77
CA ASP A 203 1.33 -9.08 -12.19
C ASP A 203 2.04 -10.33 -11.65
N ASP A 204 1.68 -10.80 -10.46
CA ASP A 204 2.10 -12.08 -9.87
C ASP A 204 1.45 -13.31 -10.54
N ARG A 205 0.68 -13.12 -11.63
CA ARG A 205 -0.08 -14.13 -12.38
C ARG A 205 -1.29 -14.71 -11.65
N THR A 206 -1.61 -14.26 -10.43
CA THR A 206 -2.81 -14.69 -9.70
C THR A 206 -4.05 -14.35 -10.51
N ALA A 207 -4.93 -15.33 -10.70
CA ALA A 207 -6.21 -15.13 -11.36
C ALA A 207 -7.23 -14.61 -10.36
N VAL A 208 -7.84 -13.46 -10.67
CA VAL A 208 -8.83 -12.80 -9.80
C VAL A 208 -10.13 -12.54 -10.57
N LYS A 209 -11.22 -12.37 -9.82
CA LYS A 209 -12.50 -11.92 -10.35
C LYS A 209 -12.51 -10.40 -10.33
N ALA A 210 -12.70 -9.76 -11.48
CA ALA A 210 -12.85 -8.32 -11.55
C ALA A 210 -14.12 -7.85 -10.82
N ASP A 211 -14.03 -6.73 -10.09
CA ASP A 211 -15.18 -6.07 -9.46
C ASP A 211 -16.14 -5.53 -10.52
N SER A 212 -15.59 -5.02 -11.61
CA SER A 212 -16.36 -4.57 -12.77
C SER A 212 -15.57 -4.69 -14.07
N ILE A 213 -16.31 -4.93 -15.18
CA ILE A 213 -15.79 -4.91 -16.55
C ILE A 213 -16.59 -3.89 -17.34
N THR A 214 -15.87 -2.97 -17.98
CA THR A 214 -16.45 -2.02 -18.94
C THR A 214 -16.02 -2.39 -20.36
N CYS A 215 -16.96 -2.38 -21.29
CA CYS A 215 -16.72 -2.78 -22.66
C CYS A 215 -17.10 -1.66 -23.63
N VAL A 216 -16.22 -1.38 -24.59
CA VAL A 216 -16.50 -0.46 -25.70
C VAL A 216 -16.21 -1.17 -27.01
N ALA A 217 -17.21 -1.24 -27.91
CA ALA A 217 -17.03 -1.78 -29.24
C ALA A 217 -17.17 -0.67 -30.29
N LYS A 218 -16.26 -0.68 -31.29
CA LYS A 218 -16.27 0.24 -32.43
C LYS A 218 -16.24 -0.55 -33.76
N LEU A 219 -17.20 -0.31 -34.64
CA LEU A 219 -17.24 -0.86 -35.99
C LEU A 219 -16.80 0.21 -37.02
N ASN A 220 -15.66 -0.02 -37.67
CA ASN A 220 -15.00 1.00 -38.51
C ASN A 220 -14.90 2.39 -37.84
N GLY A 221 -14.48 2.41 -36.56
CA GLY A 221 -14.33 3.62 -35.76
C GLY A 221 -15.63 4.12 -35.10
N LYS A 222 -16.82 3.76 -35.57
CA LYS A 222 -18.08 4.19 -34.97
C LYS A 222 -18.47 3.30 -33.80
N ARG A 223 -18.78 3.92 -32.62
CA ARG A 223 -19.21 3.20 -31.44
C ARG A 223 -20.52 2.48 -31.63
N LEU A 224 -20.58 1.22 -31.23
CA LEU A 224 -21.81 0.44 -31.16
C LEU A 224 -22.48 0.65 -29.79
N ALA A 225 -23.80 0.73 -29.79
CA ALA A 225 -24.59 0.75 -28.57
C ALA A 225 -24.53 -0.62 -27.86
N GLY A 226 -24.51 -0.61 -26.54
CA GLY A 226 -24.45 -1.81 -25.68
C GLY A 226 -23.31 -1.74 -24.70
N ARG A 227 -23.41 -2.47 -23.59
CA ARG A 227 -22.40 -2.49 -22.52
C ARG A 227 -21.40 -3.61 -22.71
N CYS A 228 -21.65 -4.82 -22.82
CA CYS A 228 -20.74 -5.93 -23.18
C CYS A 228 -21.42 -6.92 -24.13
N ALA A 229 -22.52 -6.47 -24.75
CA ALA A 229 -23.25 -7.18 -25.77
C ALA A 229 -23.71 -6.16 -26.86
N TRP A 230 -23.48 -6.52 -28.09
CA TRP A 230 -23.74 -5.63 -29.24
C TRP A 230 -24.49 -6.37 -30.35
N ARG A 231 -25.34 -5.68 -31.07
CA ARG A 231 -25.91 -6.15 -32.31
C ARG A 231 -25.07 -5.59 -33.45
N ILE A 232 -24.46 -6.46 -34.24
CA ILE A 232 -23.68 -6.05 -35.40
C ILE A 232 -24.65 -5.63 -36.51
N PRO A 233 -24.53 -4.42 -37.08
CA PRO A 233 -25.41 -4.00 -38.16
C PRO A 233 -25.36 -4.95 -39.37
N LYS A 234 -26.47 -5.10 -40.11
CA LYS A 234 -26.55 -5.95 -41.34
C LYS A 234 -25.48 -5.56 -42.37
N ASN A 235 -25.22 -4.26 -42.52
CA ASN A 235 -24.20 -3.71 -43.43
C ASN A 235 -22.77 -3.75 -42.83
N GLY A 236 -22.55 -4.54 -41.78
CA GLY A 236 -21.27 -4.67 -41.10
C GLY A 236 -20.30 -5.66 -41.73
N LYS A 237 -20.76 -6.51 -42.65
CA LYS A 237 -19.92 -7.54 -43.30
C LYS A 237 -18.63 -6.94 -43.87
N GLY A 238 -17.50 -7.61 -43.63
CA GLY A 238 -16.17 -7.18 -44.05
C GLY A 238 -15.56 -6.04 -43.24
N LYS A 239 -16.33 -5.35 -42.39
CA LYS A 239 -15.84 -4.23 -41.58
C LYS A 239 -15.02 -4.70 -40.39
N ARG A 240 -14.13 -3.83 -39.89
CA ARG A 240 -13.32 -4.06 -38.71
C ARG A 240 -14.08 -3.73 -37.43
N LEU A 241 -14.23 -4.70 -36.53
CA LEU A 241 -14.75 -4.52 -35.19
C LEU A 241 -13.58 -4.49 -34.22
N VAL A 242 -13.52 -3.48 -33.35
CA VAL A 242 -12.55 -3.33 -32.29
C VAL A 242 -13.31 -3.30 -30.96
N VAL A 243 -12.94 -4.18 -30.05
CA VAL A 243 -13.50 -4.24 -28.69
C VAL A 243 -12.41 -3.92 -27.69
N THR A 244 -12.63 -2.89 -26.88
CA THR A 244 -11.75 -2.51 -25.77
C THR A 244 -12.44 -2.87 -24.47
N LEU A 245 -11.71 -3.50 -23.56
CA LEU A 245 -12.17 -3.87 -22.22
C LEU A 245 -11.33 -3.12 -21.18
N SER A 246 -12.02 -2.59 -20.18
CA SER A 246 -11.38 -2.06 -18.97
C SER A 246 -11.91 -2.84 -17.76
N ALA A 247 -11.04 -3.19 -16.83
CA ALA A 247 -11.39 -3.90 -15.61
C ALA A 247 -11.05 -3.05 -14.37
N ARG A 248 -11.80 -3.27 -13.28
CA ARG A 248 -11.48 -2.76 -11.95
C ARG A 248 -11.37 -3.93 -10.98
N TYR A 249 -10.43 -3.83 -10.05
CA TYR A 249 -10.24 -4.78 -8.96
C TYR A 249 -9.57 -4.08 -7.78
N LYS A 250 -10.18 -4.13 -6.58
CA LYS A 250 -9.66 -3.49 -5.35
C LYS A 250 -9.15 -2.05 -5.58
N GLY A 251 -9.95 -1.20 -6.21
CA GLY A 251 -9.59 0.18 -6.50
C GLY A 251 -8.68 0.40 -7.72
N ALA A 252 -7.89 -0.59 -8.12
CA ALA A 252 -7.08 -0.53 -9.33
C ALA A 252 -7.95 -0.62 -10.59
N SER A 253 -7.53 0.05 -11.68
CA SER A 253 -8.19 -0.03 -12.97
C SER A 253 -7.17 -0.09 -14.10
N ALA A 254 -7.46 -0.90 -15.14
CA ALA A 254 -6.65 -0.98 -16.34
C ALA A 254 -7.51 -1.13 -17.58
N THR A 255 -7.02 -0.58 -18.70
CA THR A 255 -7.58 -0.80 -20.03
C THR A 255 -6.62 -1.68 -20.83
N PHE A 256 -7.15 -2.78 -21.36
CA PHE A 256 -6.34 -3.80 -22.00
C PHE A 256 -6.27 -3.62 -23.51
N THR A 257 -5.24 -4.24 -24.12
CA THR A 257 -5.04 -4.25 -25.57
C THR A 257 -6.34 -4.67 -26.30
N PRO A 258 -6.83 -3.89 -27.28
CA PRO A 258 -8.10 -4.15 -27.92
C PRO A 258 -8.11 -5.46 -28.73
N TRP A 259 -9.22 -6.20 -28.63
CA TRP A 259 -9.52 -7.33 -29.52
C TRP A 259 -9.99 -6.80 -30.87
N ARG A 260 -9.46 -7.38 -31.94
CA ARG A 260 -9.75 -6.96 -33.31
C ARG A 260 -10.32 -8.12 -34.11
N PHE A 261 -11.47 -7.87 -34.74
CA PHE A 261 -12.19 -8.86 -35.54
C PHE A 261 -12.52 -8.30 -36.91
N ARG A 262 -12.64 -9.18 -37.90
CA ARG A 262 -13.29 -8.90 -39.16
C ARG A 262 -14.70 -9.52 -39.11
N VAL A 263 -15.73 -8.74 -39.42
CA VAL A 263 -17.12 -9.20 -39.37
C VAL A 263 -17.39 -10.09 -40.60
N GLY A 264 -17.87 -11.29 -40.34
CA GLY A 264 -18.29 -12.23 -41.39
C GLY A 264 -19.71 -11.99 -41.96
#